data_10c5c81a18dace2daa0520d9dc2b6483
#
_entry.id   10c5c81a18dace2daa0520d9dc2b6483
#
_cell.length_a   1.000
_cell.length_b   1.000
_cell.length_c   1.000
_cell.angle_alpha   90.00
_cell.angle_beta   90.00
_cell.angle_gamma   90.00
#
_symmetry.space_group_name_H-M   'P 1'
#
loop_
_entity.id
_entity.type
_entity.pdbx_description
1 polymer ?
#
loop_
_entity_poly.entity_id
_entity_poly.type
_entity_poly.pdbx_seq_one_letter_code
_entity_poly.pdbx_strand_id
1 'polypeptide(L)'
;MFNNNPYRFLGVISNSGIKNIQKNLSKIKAYSKIGKHLSLPYELSFFNLIDIDRSESLIKDAENKILLDPNKIKHSLFWFSDANSFDKIALENLDKGDFEKSETIWRKVIKDKSISKSNFSAYNN
;
A
#
# COMPACT_ATOMS: atom_id res chain seq x y z
N MET A 1 -7.12 -2.77 -10.98
CA MET A 1 -7.33 -2.21 -9.64
C MET A 1 -6.03 -1.89 -8.92
N PHE A 2 -5.10 -2.83 -8.83
CA PHE A 2 -3.79 -2.62 -8.19
C PHE A 2 -2.98 -1.45 -8.79
N ASN A 3 -2.90 -1.37 -10.11
CA ASN A 3 -2.09 -0.35 -10.80
C ASN A 3 -2.43 1.09 -10.40
N ASN A 4 -3.71 1.38 -10.24
CA ASN A 4 -4.22 2.73 -9.97
C ASN A 4 -4.69 2.90 -8.52
N ASN A 5 -4.23 2.04 -7.61
CA ASN A 5 -4.61 2.15 -6.21
C ASN A 5 -3.93 3.38 -5.58
N PRO A 6 -4.68 4.29 -4.95
CA PRO A 6 -4.11 5.51 -4.36
C PRO A 6 -3.12 5.23 -3.22
N TYR A 7 -3.26 4.12 -2.50
CA TYR A 7 -2.29 3.71 -1.47
C TYR A 7 -0.95 3.32 -2.08
N ARG A 8 -0.95 2.60 -3.22
CA ARG A 8 0.27 2.33 -4.00
C ARG A 8 0.94 3.62 -4.46
N PHE A 9 0.15 4.53 -5.00
CA PHE A 9 0.62 5.83 -5.49
C PHE A 9 1.33 6.64 -4.40
N LEU A 10 0.80 6.62 -3.16
CA LEU A 10 1.36 7.32 -2.00
C LEU A 10 2.41 6.50 -1.23
N GLY A 11 2.68 5.27 -1.62
CA GLY A 11 3.66 4.40 -0.96
C GLY A 11 3.30 4.10 0.49
N VAL A 12 2.04 3.83 0.77
CA VAL A 12 1.51 3.56 2.11
C VAL A 12 0.61 2.33 2.10
N ILE A 13 0.38 1.74 3.27
CA ILE A 13 -0.60 0.66 3.47
C ILE A 13 -1.98 1.22 3.82
N SER A 14 -3.02 0.40 3.68
CA SER A 14 -4.43 0.86 3.78
C SER A 14 -4.79 1.44 5.14
N ASN A 15 -4.15 1.00 6.22
CA ASN A 15 -4.35 1.51 7.58
C ASN A 15 -3.25 2.49 8.03
N SER A 16 -2.49 3.07 7.12
CA SER A 16 -1.52 4.11 7.45
C SER A 16 -2.17 5.32 8.09
N GLY A 17 -1.56 5.83 9.15
CA GLY A 17 -2.01 7.05 9.81
C GLY A 17 -1.88 8.29 8.92
N ILE A 18 -2.74 9.28 9.16
CA ILE A 18 -2.79 10.52 8.38
C ILE A 18 -1.44 11.23 8.28
N LYS A 19 -0.62 11.18 9.32
CA LYS A 19 0.73 11.78 9.32
C LYS A 19 1.65 11.15 8.27
N ASN A 20 1.60 9.83 8.10
CA ASN A 20 2.39 9.12 7.10
C ASN A 20 1.93 9.45 5.67
N ILE A 21 0.61 9.52 5.48
CA ILE A 21 0.00 9.90 4.20
C ILE A 21 0.45 11.32 3.83
N GLN A 22 0.33 12.27 4.74
CA GLN A 22 0.72 13.66 4.52
C GLN A 22 2.23 13.84 4.28
N LYS A 23 3.06 13.08 5.02
CA LYS A 23 4.52 13.08 4.83
C LYS A 23 4.90 12.62 3.42
N ASN A 24 4.35 11.50 2.96
CA ASN A 24 4.63 10.98 1.64
C ASN A 24 4.09 11.91 0.55
N LEU A 25 2.89 12.43 0.73
CA LEU A 25 2.28 13.39 -0.19
C LEU A 25 3.16 14.65 -0.35
N SER A 26 3.69 15.19 0.75
CA SER A 26 4.61 16.35 0.71
C SER A 26 5.90 16.03 -0.05
N LYS A 27 6.47 14.84 0.15
CA LYS A 27 7.63 14.37 -0.62
C LYS A 27 7.32 14.28 -2.12
N ILE A 28 6.20 13.65 -2.47
CA ILE A 28 5.78 13.49 -3.86
C ILE A 28 5.64 14.86 -4.53
N LYS A 29 4.96 15.80 -3.88
CA LYS A 29 4.77 17.18 -4.37
C LYS A 29 6.11 17.90 -4.58
N ALA A 30 7.05 17.75 -3.63
CA ALA A 30 8.36 18.37 -3.74
C ALA A 30 9.20 17.78 -4.90
N TYR A 31 9.23 16.46 -5.04
CA TYR A 31 9.97 15.79 -6.13
C TYR A 31 9.35 16.07 -7.50
N SER A 32 8.03 16.11 -7.60
CA SER A 32 7.32 16.48 -8.83
C SER A 32 7.69 17.89 -9.32
N LYS A 33 7.79 18.85 -8.39
CA LYS A 33 8.15 20.25 -8.73
C LYS A 33 9.56 20.38 -9.32
N ILE A 34 10.50 19.54 -8.90
CA ILE A 34 11.88 19.56 -9.40
C ILE A 34 12.14 18.54 -10.51
N GLY A 35 11.09 17.84 -10.97
CA GLY A 35 11.18 16.84 -12.04
C GLY A 35 12.05 15.62 -11.70
N LYS A 36 12.24 15.31 -10.42
CA LYS A 36 13.02 14.14 -9.99
C LYS A 36 12.14 12.94 -9.72
N HIS A 37 12.65 11.76 -10.08
CA HIS A 37 12.02 10.50 -9.73
C HIS A 37 12.07 10.27 -8.21
N LEU A 38 10.96 9.79 -7.64
CA LEU A 38 10.85 9.39 -6.24
C LEU A 38 10.38 7.94 -6.19
N SER A 39 11.17 7.08 -5.53
CA SER A 39 10.74 5.72 -5.18
C SER A 39 10.23 5.70 -3.74
N LEU A 40 9.09 5.06 -3.55
CA LEU A 40 8.43 4.90 -2.26
C LEU A 40 8.23 3.42 -1.93
N PRO A 41 8.04 3.05 -0.64
CA PRO A 41 7.65 1.70 -0.25
C PRO A 41 6.36 1.24 -0.95
N TYR A 42 6.20 -0.06 -1.11
CA TYR A 42 4.99 -0.71 -1.66
C TYR A 42 4.61 -0.30 -3.09
N GLU A 43 5.53 0.23 -3.88
CA GLU A 43 5.30 0.46 -5.32
C GLU A 43 5.21 -0.85 -6.11
N LEU A 44 5.79 -1.92 -5.57
CA LEU A 44 5.76 -3.29 -6.10
C LEU A 44 6.23 -3.38 -7.56
N SER A 45 7.31 -2.68 -7.88
CA SER A 45 7.86 -2.57 -9.24
C SER A 45 8.23 -3.91 -9.87
N PHE A 46 8.48 -4.94 -9.05
CA PHE A 46 8.84 -6.29 -9.50
C PHE A 46 7.66 -7.14 -9.98
N PHE A 47 6.41 -6.69 -9.83
CA PHE A 47 5.22 -7.41 -10.29
C PHE A 47 4.81 -7.09 -11.73
N ASN A 48 5.69 -6.52 -12.55
CA ASN A 48 5.35 -6.02 -13.89
C ASN A 48 4.14 -5.08 -13.90
N LEU A 49 3.93 -4.36 -12.80
CA LEU A 49 2.90 -3.33 -12.72
C LEU A 49 3.36 -2.09 -13.49
N ILE A 50 2.39 -1.33 -13.98
CA ILE A 50 2.66 -0.07 -14.68
C ILE A 50 3.43 0.86 -13.75
N ASP A 51 4.47 1.52 -14.29
CA ASP A 51 5.22 2.55 -13.59
C ASP A 51 4.29 3.66 -13.09
N ILE A 52 4.61 4.17 -11.90
CA ILE A 52 3.78 5.21 -11.28
C ILE A 52 4.16 6.57 -11.85
N ASP A 53 3.26 7.15 -12.65
CA ASP A 53 3.35 8.56 -13.03
C ASP A 53 2.80 9.43 -11.89
N ARG A 54 3.61 10.37 -11.42
CA ARG A 54 3.26 11.34 -10.37
C ARG A 54 3.13 12.75 -10.92
N SER A 55 2.36 12.89 -11.98
CA SER A 55 1.94 14.21 -12.48
C SER A 55 1.06 14.94 -11.45
N GLU A 56 1.00 16.26 -11.54
CA GLU A 56 0.25 17.09 -10.58
C GLU A 56 -1.23 16.71 -10.49
N SER A 57 -1.86 16.39 -11.61
CA SER A 57 -3.26 15.95 -11.67
C SER A 57 -3.48 14.62 -10.95
N LEU A 58 -2.57 13.66 -11.11
CA LEU A 58 -2.63 12.35 -10.46
C LEU A 58 -2.34 12.43 -8.96
N ILE A 59 -1.45 13.34 -8.54
CA ILE A 59 -1.20 13.63 -7.12
C ILE A 59 -2.49 14.11 -6.45
N LYS A 60 -3.18 15.07 -7.07
CA LYS A 60 -4.43 15.62 -6.56
C LYS A 60 -5.56 14.58 -6.52
N ASP A 61 -5.64 13.74 -7.55
CA ASP A 61 -6.62 12.65 -7.60
C ASP A 61 -6.39 11.62 -6.48
N ALA A 62 -5.15 11.18 -6.27
CA ALA A 62 -4.80 10.25 -5.20
C ALA A 62 -5.07 10.84 -3.80
N GLU A 63 -4.73 12.11 -3.60
CA GLU A 63 -5.02 12.84 -2.36
C GLU A 63 -6.51 12.84 -2.05
N ASN A 64 -7.34 13.19 -3.03
CA ASN A 64 -8.79 13.22 -2.88
C ASN A 64 -9.36 11.82 -2.57
N LYS A 65 -8.93 10.80 -3.27
CA LYS A 65 -9.39 9.41 -3.07
C LYS A 65 -9.10 8.87 -1.68
N ILE A 66 -8.01 9.28 -1.05
CA ILE A 66 -7.67 8.83 0.30
C ILE A 66 -8.26 9.71 1.39
N LEU A 67 -8.23 11.04 1.21
CA LEU A 67 -8.62 11.98 2.27
C LEU A 67 -10.10 12.35 2.23
N LEU A 68 -10.70 12.43 1.06
CA LEU A 68 -12.04 12.99 0.87
C LEU A 68 -13.05 12.01 0.28
N ASP A 69 -12.59 10.93 -0.37
CA ASP A 69 -13.46 10.01 -1.07
C ASP A 69 -14.20 9.09 -0.08
N PRO A 70 -15.55 9.05 -0.07
CA PRO A 70 -16.32 8.09 0.72
C PRO A 70 -16.02 6.63 0.30
N ASN A 71 -15.50 6.40 -0.90
CA ASN A 71 -15.09 5.08 -1.38
C ASN A 71 -13.68 4.65 -0.95
N LYS A 72 -13.03 5.37 -0.03
CA LYS A 72 -11.70 4.97 0.45
C LYS A 72 -11.67 3.54 1.00
N ILE A 73 -12.78 3.04 1.56
CA ILE A 73 -12.93 1.65 2.00
C ILE A 73 -12.74 0.68 0.83
N LYS A 74 -13.33 0.99 -0.33
CA LYS A 74 -13.14 0.20 -1.55
C LYS A 74 -11.66 0.11 -1.96
N HIS A 75 -10.95 1.22 -1.92
CA HIS A 75 -9.52 1.22 -2.23
C HIS A 75 -8.69 0.44 -1.21
N SER A 76 -9.05 0.50 0.07
CA SER A 76 -8.35 -0.22 1.14
C SER A 76 -8.54 -1.74 1.06
N LEU A 77 -9.70 -2.22 0.61
CA LEU A 77 -9.97 -3.65 0.43
C LEU A 77 -9.09 -4.32 -0.64
N PHE A 78 -8.57 -3.52 -1.57
CA PHE A 78 -7.67 -4.00 -2.62
C PHE A 78 -6.22 -3.55 -2.37
N TRP A 79 -5.85 -3.39 -1.10
CA TRP A 79 -4.50 -3.04 -0.71
C TRP A 79 -4.11 -3.66 0.63
N PHE A 80 -2.82 -3.75 0.86
CA PHE A 80 -2.27 -4.37 2.06
C PHE A 80 -2.58 -3.57 3.33
N SER A 81 -2.70 -4.29 4.45
CA SER A 81 -2.89 -3.70 5.79
C SER A 81 -1.92 -4.32 6.79
N ASP A 82 -1.50 -3.54 7.78
CA ASP A 82 -0.68 -3.97 8.92
C ASP A 82 -1.55 -3.95 10.18
N ALA A 83 -2.05 -5.11 10.57
CA ALA A 83 -2.90 -5.27 11.74
C ALA A 83 -2.18 -5.94 12.91
N ASN A 84 -1.05 -6.61 12.66
CA ASN A 84 -0.30 -7.35 13.68
C ASN A 84 1.17 -7.56 13.27
N SER A 85 1.98 -8.10 14.19
CA SER A 85 3.41 -8.33 13.96
C SER A 85 3.73 -9.25 12.77
N PHE A 86 2.87 -10.19 12.44
CA PHE A 86 3.07 -11.08 11.30
C PHE A 86 2.89 -10.32 9.98
N ASP A 87 1.89 -9.43 9.91
CA ASP A 87 1.69 -8.56 8.75
C ASP A 87 2.92 -7.69 8.51
N LYS A 88 3.44 -7.09 9.58
CA LYS A 88 4.63 -6.24 9.48
C LYS A 88 5.81 -6.99 8.86
N ILE A 89 6.12 -8.19 9.36
CA ILE A 89 7.24 -9.00 8.83
C ILE A 89 6.97 -9.42 7.39
N ALA A 90 5.74 -9.83 7.07
CA ALA A 90 5.37 -10.21 5.72
C ALA A 90 5.46 -9.03 4.74
N LEU A 91 4.99 -7.85 5.12
CA LEU A 91 5.07 -6.63 4.31
C LEU A 91 6.52 -6.16 4.10
N GLU A 92 7.39 -6.30 5.10
CA GLU A 92 8.83 -6.01 4.95
C GLU A 92 9.50 -6.94 3.92
N ASN A 93 9.12 -8.22 3.88
CA ASN A 93 9.60 -9.17 2.88
C ASN A 93 9.01 -8.85 1.49
N LEU A 94 7.73 -8.51 1.43
CA LEU A 94 7.07 -8.11 0.19
C LEU A 94 7.75 -6.88 -0.45
N ASP A 95 8.07 -5.88 0.36
CA ASP A 95 8.73 -4.65 -0.11
C ASP A 95 10.16 -4.91 -0.62
N LYS A 96 10.81 -5.96 -0.13
CA LYS A 96 12.11 -6.46 -0.62
C LYS A 96 12.00 -7.39 -1.84
N GLY A 97 10.79 -7.73 -2.26
CA GLY A 97 10.54 -8.65 -3.37
C GLY A 97 10.56 -10.14 -3.00
N ASP A 98 10.61 -10.49 -1.71
CA ASP A 98 10.56 -11.87 -1.23
C ASP A 98 9.11 -12.33 -1.00
N PHE A 99 8.42 -12.63 -2.11
CA PHE A 99 7.00 -12.99 -2.10
C PHE A 99 6.73 -14.31 -1.41
N GLU A 100 7.61 -15.30 -1.61
CA GLU A 100 7.45 -16.64 -1.05
C GLU A 100 7.44 -16.59 0.48
N LYS A 101 8.32 -15.78 1.07
CA LYS A 101 8.31 -15.57 2.51
C LYS A 101 7.07 -14.85 2.98
N SER A 102 6.66 -13.79 2.30
CA SER A 102 5.44 -13.04 2.65
C SER A 102 4.21 -13.95 2.64
N GLU A 103 4.02 -14.68 1.55
CA GLU A 103 2.93 -15.63 1.38
C GLU A 103 2.98 -16.73 2.46
N THR A 104 4.17 -17.29 2.73
CA THR A 104 4.36 -18.32 3.74
C THR A 104 3.94 -17.85 5.13
N ILE A 105 4.27 -16.60 5.49
CA ILE A 105 3.90 -16.00 6.78
C ILE A 105 2.38 -15.90 6.88
N TRP A 106 1.70 -15.31 5.89
CA TRP A 106 0.26 -15.15 5.90
C TRP A 106 -0.47 -16.49 5.86
N ARG A 107 -0.02 -17.44 5.05
CA ARG A 107 -0.59 -18.81 5.01
C ARG A 107 -0.51 -19.52 6.37
N LYS A 108 0.58 -19.36 7.12
CA LYS A 108 0.70 -19.92 8.49
C LYS A 108 -0.30 -19.31 9.46
N VAL A 109 -0.58 -18.02 9.34
CA VAL A 109 -1.55 -17.31 10.19
C VAL A 109 -2.97 -17.82 9.99
N ILE A 110 -3.33 -18.16 8.74
CA ILE A 110 -4.70 -18.55 8.37
C ILE A 110 -4.91 -20.07 8.29
N LYS A 111 -3.84 -20.87 8.34
CA LYS A 111 -3.92 -22.33 8.18
C LYS A 111 -4.91 -22.95 9.18
N ASP A 112 -5.89 -23.67 8.64
CA ASP A 112 -6.92 -24.40 9.42
C ASP A 112 -7.74 -23.50 10.38
N LYS A 113 -7.85 -22.21 10.09
CA LYS A 113 -8.56 -21.23 10.90
C LYS A 113 -9.66 -20.54 10.11
N SER A 114 -10.79 -20.29 10.75
CA SER A 114 -11.83 -19.40 10.21
C SER A 114 -11.42 -17.94 10.33
N ILE A 115 -11.99 -17.08 9.51
CA ILE A 115 -11.77 -15.62 9.57
C ILE A 115 -12.19 -15.09 10.95
N SER A 116 -11.34 -14.26 11.55
CA SER A 116 -11.54 -13.63 12.85
C SER A 116 -10.89 -12.23 12.87
N LYS A 117 -11.15 -11.46 13.91
CA LYS A 117 -10.51 -10.15 14.11
C LYS A 117 -8.97 -10.22 14.16
N SER A 118 -8.40 -11.34 14.59
CA SER A 118 -6.96 -11.51 14.75
C SER A 118 -6.24 -11.95 13.48
N ASN A 119 -6.93 -12.48 12.49
CA ASN A 119 -6.32 -13.03 11.28
C ASN A 119 -6.92 -12.50 9.95
N PHE A 120 -7.90 -11.60 10.02
CA PHE A 120 -8.55 -11.12 8.81
C PHE A 120 -7.60 -10.41 7.84
N SER A 121 -6.59 -9.72 8.36
CA SER A 121 -5.57 -9.04 7.55
C SER A 121 -4.76 -10.03 6.71
N ALA A 122 -4.40 -11.18 7.27
CA ALA A 122 -3.70 -12.23 6.54
C ALA A 122 -4.55 -12.87 5.42
N TYR A 123 -5.87 -12.85 5.55
CA TYR A 123 -6.79 -13.23 4.46
C TYR A 123 -6.91 -12.14 3.38
N ASN A 124 -6.79 -10.88 3.78
CA ASN A 124 -6.87 -9.74 2.86
C ASN A 124 -5.56 -9.53 2.09
N ASN A 125 -4.42 -9.72 2.76
CA ASN A 125 -3.09 -9.50 2.20
C ASN A 125 -2.64 -10.65 1.29
#